data_7181ad6cf991e0ac2970f1df913d76d0
#
_entry.id   7181ad6cf991e0ac2970f1df913d76d0
#
_cell.length_a   1.000
_cell.length_b   1.000
_cell.length_c   1.000
_cell.angle_alpha   90.00
_cell.angle_beta   90.00
_cell.angle_gamma   90.00
#
_symmetry.space_group_name_H-M   'P 1'
#
loop_
_entity.id
_entity.type
_entity.pdbx_description
1 polymer ?
#
loop_
_entity_poly.entity_id
_entity_poly.type
_entity_poly.pdbx_seq_one_letter_code
_entity_poly.pdbx_strand_id
1 'polypeptide(L)'
;RGPLLIDRFLDAAIEIDVDALYDGTELFMGAIMEHIEEAGIHSGDSSCVLPPMTLSARELERITASTEAIARGVGVRGLINIQFALLSDTLYVIEANPRASRTVPFASKATGVQLAKAAALIQVGASIASLREQGMLPATDAREIPEGGSIAVKAAVLPFSRFRTDKGEIVDTMLGPEMRSTGEVMGID
;
A
#
# COMPACT_ATOMS: atom_id res chain seq x y z
N ARG A 1 -27.45 12.15 -15.77
CA ARG A 1 -26.40 12.88 -15.04
C ARG A 1 -26.53 12.49 -13.59
N GLY A 2 -25.48 11.88 -13.00
CA GLY A 2 -25.44 11.49 -11.59
C GLY A 2 -24.83 12.58 -10.71
N PRO A 3 -24.78 12.37 -9.38
CA PRO A 3 -24.08 13.26 -8.47
C PRO A 3 -22.59 13.31 -8.81
N LEU A 4 -21.96 14.47 -8.59
CA LEU A 4 -20.53 14.68 -8.68
C LEU A 4 -19.94 14.68 -7.28
N LEU A 5 -18.81 13.98 -7.08
CA LEU A 5 -17.96 14.11 -5.92
C LEU A 5 -16.87 15.13 -6.25
N ILE A 6 -16.68 16.10 -5.38
CA ILE A 6 -15.65 17.14 -5.52
C ILE A 6 -14.84 17.15 -4.23
N ASP A 7 -13.56 16.79 -4.34
CA ASP A 7 -12.62 16.76 -3.23
C ASP A 7 -11.51 17.81 -3.41
N ARG A 8 -10.81 18.10 -2.30
CA ARG A 8 -9.63 18.95 -2.33
C ARG A 8 -8.47 18.17 -2.96
N PHE A 9 -7.85 18.73 -3.99
CA PHE A 9 -6.59 18.20 -4.52
C PHE A 9 -5.43 18.52 -3.56
N LEU A 10 -4.56 17.54 -3.30
CA LEU A 10 -3.37 17.66 -2.46
C LEU A 10 -2.14 17.74 -3.35
N ASP A 11 -1.74 18.97 -3.70
CA ASP A 11 -0.55 19.23 -4.52
C ASP A 11 0.74 18.95 -3.73
N ALA A 12 1.71 18.29 -4.36
CA ALA A 12 3.01 17.95 -3.78
C ALA A 12 2.94 17.12 -2.47
N ALA A 13 1.91 16.29 -2.30
CA ALA A 13 1.81 15.39 -1.16
C ALA A 13 2.58 14.09 -1.45
N ILE A 14 3.19 13.51 -0.41
CA ILE A 14 3.77 12.17 -0.46
C ILE A 14 2.65 11.16 -0.30
N GLU A 15 2.47 10.27 -1.27
CA GLU A 15 1.51 9.18 -1.19
C GLU A 15 2.14 7.96 -0.52
N ILE A 16 1.36 7.29 0.32
CA ILE A 16 1.82 6.14 1.11
C ILE A 16 0.75 5.05 1.03
N ASP A 17 1.15 3.88 0.57
CA ASP A 17 0.33 2.67 0.58
C ASP A 17 0.68 1.81 1.79
N VAL A 18 -0.34 1.36 2.50
CA VAL A 18 -0.19 0.44 3.64
C VAL A 18 -0.95 -0.83 3.38
N ASP A 19 -0.28 -1.97 3.49
CA ASP A 19 -0.92 -3.27 3.56
C ASP A 19 -0.78 -3.85 4.97
N ALA A 20 -1.89 -4.11 5.63
CA ALA A 20 -1.91 -4.61 7.00
C ALA A 20 -2.88 -5.78 7.18
N LEU A 21 -2.62 -6.58 8.22
CA LEU A 21 -3.54 -7.62 8.70
C LEU A 21 -4.18 -7.16 10.01
N TYR A 22 -5.46 -7.45 10.17
CA TYR A 22 -6.17 -7.24 11.42
C TYR A 22 -7.05 -8.45 11.74
N ASP A 23 -6.93 -8.98 12.97
CA ASP A 23 -7.69 -10.16 13.39
C ASP A 23 -8.93 -9.85 14.25
N GLY A 24 -9.22 -8.56 14.41
CA GLY A 24 -10.27 -8.05 15.29
C GLY A 24 -9.77 -7.59 16.65
N THR A 25 -8.50 -7.88 16.98
CA THR A 25 -7.86 -7.54 18.26
C THR A 25 -6.48 -6.91 18.03
N GLU A 26 -5.67 -7.52 17.18
CA GLU A 26 -4.29 -7.13 16.92
C GLU A 26 -4.10 -6.71 15.46
N LEU A 27 -3.24 -5.69 15.25
CA LEU A 27 -2.77 -5.23 13.95
C LEU A 27 -1.36 -5.78 13.69
N PHE A 28 -1.11 -6.28 12.48
CA PHE A 28 0.20 -6.56 11.92
C PHE A 28 0.41 -5.69 10.69
N MET A 29 1.39 -4.80 10.72
CA MET A 29 1.76 -3.94 9.61
C MET A 29 2.59 -4.77 8.60
N GLY A 30 1.95 -5.21 7.52
CA GLY A 30 2.61 -6.04 6.51
C GLY A 30 3.62 -5.27 5.67
N ALA A 31 3.27 -4.04 5.29
CA ALA A 31 4.14 -3.13 4.54
C ALA A 31 3.67 -1.68 4.70
N ILE A 32 4.63 -0.76 4.73
CA ILE A 32 4.43 0.67 4.56
C ILE A 32 5.30 1.05 3.35
N MET A 33 4.65 1.43 2.25
CA MET A 33 5.30 1.71 0.97
C MET A 33 5.18 3.19 0.66
N GLU A 34 6.31 3.84 0.41
CA GLU A 34 6.36 5.26 0.04
C GLU A 34 6.41 5.38 -1.49
N HIS A 35 5.52 6.17 -2.07
CA HIS A 35 5.50 6.43 -3.51
C HIS A 35 6.62 7.40 -3.89
N ILE A 36 7.19 7.18 -5.07
CA ILE A 36 8.26 8.03 -5.62
C ILE A 36 7.65 9.21 -6.37
N GLU A 37 6.57 8.97 -7.09
CA GLU A 37 5.81 10.01 -7.76
C GLU A 37 4.88 10.73 -6.77
N GLU A 38 4.59 11.98 -7.05
CA GLU A 38 3.68 12.79 -6.24
C GLU A 38 2.25 12.24 -6.24
N ALA A 39 1.49 12.52 -5.19
CA ALA A 39 0.08 12.17 -5.10
C ALA A 39 -0.75 12.72 -6.26
N GLY A 40 -1.75 11.94 -6.70
CA GLY A 40 -2.59 12.27 -7.86
C GLY A 40 -2.34 11.37 -9.07
N ILE A 41 -1.29 10.55 -9.04
CA ILE A 41 -1.07 9.46 -9.98
C ILE A 41 -1.69 8.19 -9.39
N HIS A 42 -2.37 7.39 -10.21
CA HIS A 42 -2.95 6.13 -9.74
C HIS A 42 -1.89 5.23 -9.11
N SER A 43 -2.14 4.69 -7.91
CA SER A 43 -1.17 3.90 -7.14
C SER A 43 -0.61 2.69 -7.88
N GLY A 44 -1.38 2.12 -8.82
CA GLY A 44 -0.92 1.05 -9.72
C GLY A 44 0.14 1.50 -10.73
N ASP A 45 0.21 2.80 -11.04
CA ASP A 45 1.13 3.38 -12.02
C ASP A 45 2.37 4.00 -11.35
N SER A 46 2.30 4.27 -10.05
CA SER A 46 3.41 4.82 -9.29
C SER A 46 4.45 3.76 -8.95
N SER A 47 5.70 4.17 -8.93
CA SER A 47 6.77 3.41 -8.30
C SER A 47 6.70 3.59 -6.78
N CYS A 48 7.04 2.57 -6.02
CA CYS A 48 7.12 2.69 -4.57
C CYS A 48 8.32 1.95 -3.99
N VAL A 49 8.76 2.42 -2.85
CA VAL A 49 9.89 1.87 -2.11
C VAL A 49 9.43 1.29 -0.77
N LEU A 50 10.02 0.17 -0.37
CA LEU A 50 9.81 -0.53 0.89
C LEU A 50 11.18 -0.95 1.47
N PRO A 51 11.53 -0.57 2.69
CA PRO A 51 10.79 0.30 3.60
C PRO A 51 10.73 1.77 3.12
N PRO A 52 9.87 2.61 3.70
CA PRO A 52 9.82 4.03 3.36
C PRO A 52 11.15 4.72 3.68
N MET A 53 11.58 5.66 2.83
CA MET A 53 12.91 6.26 2.89
C MET A 53 12.92 7.66 3.50
N THR A 54 11.83 8.41 3.36
CA THR A 54 11.78 9.81 3.82
C THR A 54 10.88 10.03 5.03
N LEU A 55 10.08 9.05 5.41
CA LEU A 55 9.15 9.14 6.53
C LEU A 55 9.89 9.07 7.88
N SER A 56 9.63 10.02 8.76
CA SER A 56 10.14 10.03 10.13
C SER A 56 9.44 9.00 11.02
N ALA A 57 10.06 8.65 12.14
CA ALA A 57 9.46 7.76 13.15
C ALA A 57 8.08 8.26 13.62
N ARG A 58 7.92 9.58 13.80
CA ARG A 58 6.64 10.19 14.16
C ARG A 58 5.55 9.99 13.13
N GLU A 59 5.91 10.07 11.85
CA GLU A 59 4.97 9.83 10.76
C GLU A 59 4.57 8.36 10.67
N LEU A 60 5.52 7.44 10.84
CA LEU A 60 5.25 6.01 10.90
C LEU A 60 4.33 5.63 12.08
N GLU A 61 4.52 6.24 13.26
CA GLU A 61 3.61 6.07 14.40
C GLU A 61 2.19 6.55 14.08
N ARG A 62 2.05 7.72 13.45
CA ARG A 62 0.74 8.27 13.05
C ARG A 62 0.04 7.41 12.01
N ILE A 63 0.77 6.91 11.00
CA ILE A 63 0.27 5.99 9.98
C ILE A 63 -0.22 4.71 10.65
N THR A 64 0.57 4.14 11.55
CA THR A 64 0.21 2.92 12.29
C THR A 64 -1.05 3.12 13.13
N ALA A 65 -1.10 4.18 13.93
CA ALA A 65 -2.26 4.49 14.78
C ALA A 65 -3.54 4.71 13.95
N SER A 66 -3.42 5.41 12.81
CA SER A 66 -4.54 5.64 11.90
C SER A 66 -4.99 4.32 11.25
N THR A 67 -4.06 3.47 10.82
CA THR A 67 -4.35 2.15 10.25
C THR A 67 -5.11 1.28 11.24
N GLU A 68 -4.67 1.23 12.50
CA GLU A 68 -5.35 0.45 13.55
C GLU A 68 -6.76 0.99 13.84
N ALA A 69 -6.89 2.30 13.97
CA ALA A 69 -8.18 2.93 14.24
C ALA A 69 -9.19 2.65 13.10
N ILE A 70 -8.74 2.73 11.84
CA ILE A 70 -9.58 2.45 10.67
C ILE A 70 -9.93 0.95 10.62
N ALA A 71 -8.95 0.05 10.76
CA ALA A 71 -9.19 -1.39 10.73
C ALA A 71 -10.19 -1.84 11.80
N ARG A 72 -10.06 -1.28 13.00
CA ARG A 72 -11.00 -1.50 14.13
C ARG A 72 -12.37 -0.90 13.83
N GLY A 73 -12.44 0.34 13.35
CA GLY A 73 -13.69 1.05 13.08
C GLY A 73 -14.52 0.41 11.97
N VAL A 74 -13.85 -0.13 10.94
CA VAL A 74 -14.50 -0.86 9.84
C VAL A 74 -14.82 -2.32 10.21
N GLY A 75 -14.19 -2.86 11.26
CA GLY A 75 -14.36 -4.25 11.70
C GLY A 75 -13.69 -5.26 10.77
N VAL A 76 -12.51 -4.93 10.27
CA VAL A 76 -11.76 -5.79 9.34
C VAL A 76 -11.38 -7.11 10.01
N ARG A 77 -11.42 -8.19 9.23
CA ARG A 77 -10.76 -9.47 9.53
C ARG A 77 -10.03 -9.95 8.28
N GLY A 78 -8.72 -9.98 8.36
CA GLY A 78 -7.83 -10.27 7.22
C GLY A 78 -7.07 -9.05 6.75
N LEU A 79 -6.96 -8.87 5.43
CA LEU A 79 -6.22 -7.76 4.83
C LEU A 79 -7.03 -6.46 4.78
N ILE A 80 -6.31 -5.38 5.01
CA ILE A 80 -6.74 -4.02 4.70
C ILE A 80 -5.61 -3.31 3.96
N ASN A 81 -5.96 -2.61 2.90
CA ASN A 81 -5.08 -1.64 2.23
C ASN A 81 -5.60 -0.24 2.52
N ILE A 82 -4.71 0.65 2.92
CA ILE A 82 -5.04 2.06 3.15
C ILE A 82 -4.06 2.94 2.39
N GLN A 83 -4.62 3.89 1.64
CA GLN A 83 -3.83 4.92 0.97
C GLN A 83 -3.89 6.20 1.78
N PHE A 84 -2.72 6.72 2.10
CA PHE A 84 -2.54 8.00 2.77
C PHE A 84 -1.85 9.00 1.86
N ALA A 85 -2.06 10.28 2.14
CA ALA A 85 -1.25 11.36 1.59
C ALA A 85 -0.73 12.22 2.75
N LEU A 86 0.57 12.49 2.75
CA LEU A 86 1.22 13.34 3.71
C LEU A 86 1.55 14.68 3.04
N LEU A 87 0.90 15.74 3.50
CA LEU A 87 1.18 17.10 3.03
C LEU A 87 1.66 17.94 4.22
N SER A 88 2.91 18.37 4.18
CA SER A 88 3.57 19.02 5.31
C SER A 88 3.48 18.14 6.57
N ASP A 89 2.83 18.58 7.63
CA ASP A 89 2.64 17.78 8.87
C ASP A 89 1.22 17.18 8.97
N THR A 90 0.43 17.16 7.90
CA THR A 90 -0.95 16.64 7.93
C THR A 90 -1.03 15.33 7.16
N LEU A 91 -1.45 14.27 7.85
CA LEU A 91 -1.74 12.97 7.26
C LEU A 91 -3.22 12.91 6.87
N TYR A 92 -3.47 12.71 5.59
CA TYR A 92 -4.80 12.52 5.02
C TYR A 92 -5.03 11.05 4.71
N VAL A 93 -6.24 10.57 4.90
CA VAL A 93 -6.68 9.26 4.42
C VAL A 93 -7.34 9.46 3.06
N ILE A 94 -6.80 8.86 2.02
CA ILE A 94 -7.38 8.90 0.67
C ILE A 94 -8.47 7.85 0.55
N GLU A 95 -8.15 6.59 0.84
CA GLU A 95 -9.12 5.51 0.87
C GLU A 95 -8.67 4.36 1.77
N ALA A 96 -9.64 3.56 2.22
CA ALA A 96 -9.40 2.33 2.97
C ALA A 96 -10.18 1.18 2.33
N ASN A 97 -9.46 0.15 1.93
CA ASN A 97 -9.97 -1.00 1.20
C ASN A 97 -9.86 -2.26 2.07
N PRO A 98 -10.94 -2.78 2.69
CA PRO A 98 -10.90 -3.99 3.51
C PRO A 98 -10.83 -5.25 2.62
N ARG A 99 -9.79 -5.37 1.85
CA ARG A 99 -9.48 -6.43 0.88
C ARG A 99 -8.00 -6.47 0.58
N ALA A 100 -7.54 -7.53 -0.11
CA ALA A 100 -6.20 -7.56 -0.69
C ALA A 100 -6.04 -6.46 -1.76
N SER A 101 -4.88 -5.84 -1.78
CA SER A 101 -4.45 -4.87 -2.79
C SER A 101 -3.57 -5.55 -3.85
N ARG A 102 -3.23 -4.81 -4.91
CA ARG A 102 -2.23 -5.27 -5.87
C ARG A 102 -0.80 -5.19 -5.33
N THR A 103 -0.55 -4.38 -4.32
CA THR A 103 0.76 -4.28 -3.66
C THR A 103 1.06 -5.48 -2.75
N VAL A 104 0.07 -6.26 -2.32
CA VAL A 104 0.27 -7.45 -1.48
C VAL A 104 1.29 -8.45 -2.04
N PRO A 105 1.30 -8.80 -3.35
CA PRO A 105 2.33 -9.66 -3.90
C PRO A 105 3.74 -9.07 -3.83
N PHE A 106 3.88 -7.76 -4.07
CA PHE A 106 5.13 -7.03 -3.92
C PHE A 106 5.59 -7.04 -2.46
N ALA A 107 4.73 -6.59 -1.53
CA ALA A 107 5.00 -6.58 -0.09
C ALA A 107 5.41 -7.97 0.42
N SER A 108 4.67 -9.02 0.02
CA SER A 108 4.96 -10.40 0.42
C SER A 108 6.32 -10.90 -0.07
N LYS A 109 6.71 -10.54 -1.29
CA LYS A 109 8.03 -10.92 -1.84
C LYS A 109 9.16 -10.14 -1.17
N ALA A 110 8.96 -8.84 -0.96
CA ALA A 110 9.96 -7.96 -0.36
C ALA A 110 10.24 -8.34 1.11
N THR A 111 9.21 -8.66 1.87
CA THR A 111 9.32 -8.98 3.31
C THR A 111 9.49 -10.47 3.61
N GLY A 112 9.24 -11.35 2.64
CA GLY A 112 9.19 -12.80 2.85
C GLY A 112 7.91 -13.28 3.57
N VAL A 113 6.98 -12.39 3.89
CA VAL A 113 5.75 -12.71 4.64
C VAL A 113 4.59 -13.03 3.69
N GLN A 114 3.96 -14.18 3.86
CA GLN A 114 2.83 -14.62 3.02
C GLN A 114 1.52 -13.96 3.45
N LEU A 115 1.39 -12.65 3.21
CA LEU A 115 0.26 -11.84 3.70
C LEU A 115 -1.10 -12.39 3.29
N ALA A 116 -1.27 -12.79 2.04
CA ALA A 116 -2.54 -13.31 1.54
C ALA A 116 -2.95 -14.62 2.24
N LYS A 117 -1.99 -15.51 2.51
CA LYS A 117 -2.23 -16.76 3.24
C LYS A 117 -2.58 -16.49 4.70
N ALA A 118 -1.85 -15.59 5.37
CA ALA A 118 -2.16 -15.16 6.73
C ALA A 118 -3.55 -14.54 6.82
N ALA A 119 -3.93 -13.68 5.87
CA ALA A 119 -5.26 -13.11 5.80
C ALA A 119 -6.36 -14.16 5.68
N ALA A 120 -6.19 -15.15 4.81
CA ALA A 120 -7.16 -16.23 4.65
C ALA A 120 -7.34 -17.03 5.97
N LEU A 121 -6.25 -17.28 6.69
CA LEU A 121 -6.32 -17.96 7.99
C LEU A 121 -7.01 -17.11 9.05
N ILE A 122 -6.76 -15.79 9.08
CA ILE A 122 -7.46 -14.86 9.98
C ILE A 122 -8.97 -14.86 9.70
N GLN A 123 -9.37 -14.90 8.42
CA GLN A 123 -10.79 -14.94 8.05
C GLN A 123 -11.50 -16.21 8.53
N VAL A 124 -10.78 -17.32 8.69
CA VAL A 124 -11.33 -18.57 9.25
C VAL A 124 -11.06 -18.73 10.75
N GLY A 125 -10.61 -17.67 11.44
CA GLY A 125 -10.56 -17.59 12.88
C GLY A 125 -9.17 -17.68 13.52
N ALA A 126 -8.08 -17.75 12.76
CA ALA A 126 -6.75 -17.65 13.33
C ALA A 126 -6.50 -16.25 13.89
N SER A 127 -5.73 -16.15 14.99
CA SER A 127 -5.24 -14.88 15.50
C SER A 127 -3.82 -14.58 14.96
N ILE A 128 -3.44 -13.30 14.93
CA ILE A 128 -2.09 -12.88 14.59
C ILE A 128 -1.07 -13.52 15.55
N ALA A 129 -1.40 -13.57 16.85
CA ALA A 129 -0.56 -14.24 17.84
C ALA A 129 -0.32 -15.72 17.48
N SER A 130 -1.37 -16.48 17.13
CA SER A 130 -1.23 -17.89 16.75
C SER A 130 -0.42 -18.08 15.46
N LEU A 131 -0.52 -17.15 14.53
CA LEU A 131 0.27 -17.18 13.28
C LEU A 131 1.75 -16.89 13.53
N ARG A 132 2.08 -16.06 14.54
CA ARG A 132 3.48 -15.88 14.99
C ARG A 132 4.03 -17.14 15.65
N GLU A 133 3.27 -17.77 16.54
CA GLU A 133 3.66 -19.03 17.19
C GLU A 133 3.95 -20.14 16.16
N GLN A 134 3.21 -20.16 15.06
CA GLN A 134 3.40 -21.10 13.95
C GLN A 134 4.55 -20.70 12.99
N GLY A 135 5.22 -19.56 13.24
CA GLY A 135 6.29 -19.06 12.37
C GLY A 135 5.82 -18.53 11.01
N MET A 136 4.52 -18.30 10.85
CA MET A 136 3.95 -17.75 9.60
C MET A 136 4.07 -16.24 9.55
N LEU A 137 3.98 -15.57 10.68
CA LEU A 137 4.25 -14.14 10.83
C LEU A 137 5.51 -13.97 11.70
N PRO A 138 6.41 -13.03 11.37
CA PRO A 138 7.55 -12.70 12.20
C PRO A 138 7.09 -12.00 13.50
N ALA A 139 7.99 -11.95 14.50
CA ALA A 139 7.74 -11.25 15.77
C ALA A 139 7.60 -9.75 15.56
N THR A 140 8.44 -9.18 14.69
CA THR A 140 8.42 -7.76 14.28
C THR A 140 7.65 -7.59 12.99
N ASP A 141 7.23 -6.38 12.67
CA ASP A 141 6.51 -6.05 11.44
C ASP A 141 7.05 -4.74 10.82
N ALA A 142 6.37 -4.21 9.81
CA ALA A 142 6.83 -3.04 9.05
C ALA A 142 6.95 -1.73 9.87
N ARG A 143 6.58 -1.72 11.14
CA ARG A 143 6.85 -0.61 12.08
C ARG A 143 8.33 -0.53 12.46
N GLU A 144 9.03 -1.64 12.41
CA GLU A 144 10.44 -1.74 12.76
C GLU A 144 11.25 -1.90 11.47
N ILE A 145 11.93 -0.82 11.08
CA ILE A 145 12.81 -0.83 9.90
C ILE A 145 14.20 -1.25 10.38
N PRO A 146 14.69 -2.43 9.97
CA PRO A 146 16.02 -2.88 10.39
C PRO A 146 17.11 -2.02 9.73
N GLU A 147 18.11 -1.63 10.48
CA GLU A 147 19.31 -0.98 9.93
C GLU A 147 20.02 -1.91 8.94
N GLY A 148 20.35 -1.39 7.76
CA GLY A 148 21.02 -2.17 6.71
C GLY A 148 20.15 -3.28 6.11
N GLY A 149 18.83 -3.21 6.30
CA GLY A 149 17.89 -4.10 5.64
C GLY A 149 17.82 -3.85 4.12
N SER A 150 17.34 -4.86 3.39
CA SER A 150 17.13 -4.75 1.95
C SER A 150 16.10 -3.67 1.62
N ILE A 151 16.34 -2.97 0.53
CA ILE A 151 15.41 -2.02 -0.06
C ILE A 151 14.76 -2.67 -1.27
N ALA A 152 13.45 -2.72 -1.28
CA ALA A 152 12.69 -3.22 -2.42
C ALA A 152 12.00 -2.06 -3.13
N VAL A 153 12.05 -2.07 -4.46
CA VAL A 153 11.39 -1.07 -5.31
C VAL A 153 10.44 -1.78 -6.25
N LYS A 154 9.20 -1.30 -6.29
CA LYS A 154 8.20 -1.67 -7.29
C LYS A 154 8.20 -0.59 -8.38
N ALA A 155 8.15 -1.01 -9.64
CA ALA A 155 7.90 -0.13 -10.78
C ALA A 155 6.76 -0.69 -11.64
N ALA A 156 5.96 0.21 -12.21
CA ALA A 156 4.84 -0.17 -13.07
C ALA A 156 5.31 -0.55 -14.47
N VAL A 157 4.62 -1.51 -15.09
CA VAL A 157 4.79 -1.82 -16.51
C VAL A 157 3.79 -0.98 -17.31
N LEU A 158 4.29 -0.01 -18.06
CA LEU A 158 3.52 0.97 -18.82
C LEU A 158 3.71 0.77 -20.34
N PRO A 159 2.91 -0.11 -20.99
CA PRO A 159 3.10 -0.43 -22.41
C PRO A 159 2.47 0.62 -23.34
N PHE A 160 2.86 1.89 -23.19
CA PHE A 160 2.29 3.01 -23.96
C PHE A 160 2.29 2.81 -25.47
N SER A 161 3.29 2.12 -26.02
CA SER A 161 3.36 1.81 -27.45
C SER A 161 2.22 0.94 -27.95
N ARG A 162 1.51 0.25 -27.05
CA ARG A 162 0.34 -0.59 -27.36
C ARG A 162 -0.97 0.15 -27.21
N PHE A 163 -0.99 1.29 -26.53
CA PHE A 163 -2.21 2.08 -26.37
C PHE A 163 -2.42 2.97 -27.59
N ARG A 164 -3.58 2.85 -28.18
CA ARG A 164 -3.99 3.60 -29.37
C ARG A 164 -5.35 4.22 -29.14
N THR A 165 -5.53 5.43 -29.65
CA THR A 165 -6.86 6.03 -29.80
C THR A 165 -7.67 5.30 -30.87
N ASP A 166 -8.96 5.55 -30.95
CA ASP A 166 -9.83 5.02 -32.04
C ASP A 166 -9.32 5.42 -33.44
N LYS A 167 -8.50 6.47 -33.53
CA LYS A 167 -7.85 6.93 -34.75
C LYS A 167 -6.49 6.28 -35.01
N GLY A 168 -6.03 5.39 -34.11
CA GLY A 168 -4.74 4.71 -34.20
C GLY A 168 -3.54 5.52 -33.72
N GLU A 169 -3.75 6.72 -33.19
CA GLU A 169 -2.69 7.56 -32.59
C GLU A 169 -2.27 6.99 -31.23
N ILE A 170 -1.02 7.23 -30.83
CA ILE A 170 -0.54 6.86 -29.49
C ILE A 170 -1.23 7.77 -28.47
N VAL A 171 -1.75 7.20 -27.38
CA VAL A 171 -2.34 7.99 -26.29
C VAL A 171 -1.28 8.80 -25.57
N ASP A 172 -1.73 9.87 -24.94
CA ASP A 172 -0.89 10.69 -24.04
C ASP A 172 -0.26 9.80 -22.97
N THR A 173 1.04 9.97 -22.77
CA THR A 173 1.83 9.22 -21.78
C THR A 173 1.82 9.85 -20.39
N MET A 174 1.16 10.99 -20.22
CA MET A 174 1.02 11.63 -18.91
C MET A 174 0.25 10.72 -17.95
N LEU A 175 0.86 10.45 -16.80
CA LEU A 175 0.22 9.70 -15.72
C LEU A 175 -0.76 10.60 -14.97
N GLY A 176 -1.80 10.00 -14.43
CA GLY A 176 -2.86 10.70 -13.72
C GLY A 176 -3.71 9.73 -12.88
N PRO A 177 -4.95 10.11 -12.55
CA PRO A 177 -5.80 9.33 -11.66
C PRO A 177 -6.32 8.02 -12.27
N GLU A 178 -6.22 7.86 -13.59
CA GLU A 178 -6.62 6.63 -14.28
C GLU A 178 -5.44 5.67 -14.41
N MET A 179 -5.64 4.40 -14.02
CA MET A 179 -4.61 3.39 -14.14
C MET A 179 -4.32 3.01 -15.60
N ARG A 180 -3.03 3.01 -15.95
CA ARG A 180 -2.53 2.66 -17.30
C ARG A 180 -1.56 1.47 -17.29
N SER A 181 -1.05 1.09 -16.13
CA SER A 181 -0.16 -0.07 -15.98
C SER A 181 -0.87 -1.39 -16.26
N THR A 182 -0.13 -2.35 -16.79
CA THR A 182 -0.60 -3.72 -17.06
C THR A 182 0.11 -4.77 -16.23
N GLY A 183 1.04 -4.38 -15.40
CA GLY A 183 1.82 -5.25 -14.53
C GLY A 183 2.80 -4.47 -13.69
N GLU A 184 3.56 -5.19 -12.90
CA GLU A 184 4.57 -4.66 -11.99
C GLU A 184 5.86 -5.45 -12.10
N VAL A 185 6.98 -4.78 -11.90
CA VAL A 185 8.31 -5.37 -11.72
C VAL A 185 8.88 -4.95 -10.38
N MET A 186 9.76 -5.76 -9.83
CA MET A 186 10.39 -5.51 -8.53
C MET A 186 11.89 -5.69 -8.63
N GLY A 187 12.63 -4.79 -8.00
CA GLY A 187 14.04 -4.91 -7.65
C GLY A 187 14.20 -4.98 -6.13
N ILE A 188 15.22 -5.70 -5.67
CA ILE A 188 15.66 -5.74 -4.26
C ILE A 188 17.17 -5.62 -4.24
N ASP A 189 17.69 -4.76 -3.36
CA ASP A 189 19.11 -4.58 -3.09
C ASP A 189 19.38 -4.84 -1.60
#